data_afad79f4387996618a1e2dad99fd691c
#
_entry.id   afad79f4387996618a1e2dad99fd691c
#
_cell.length_a   1.000
_cell.length_b   1.000
_cell.length_c   1.000
_cell.angle_alpha   90.00
_cell.angle_beta   90.00
_cell.angle_gamma   90.00
#
_symmetry.space_group_name_H-M   'P 1'
#
loop_
_entity.id
_entity.type
_entity.pdbx_description
1 polymer ?
#
loop_
_entity_poly.entity_id
_entity_poly.type
_entity_poly.pdbx_seq_one_letter_code
_entity_poly.pdbx_strand_id
1 'polypeptide(L)'
;MRIVDVVQCSLKYVAILLFLMPLTAAAQDQVRILQSNAAGDRVHIIDPATNRVVAEIKGIEAAHGITASPDGNRIYVSNEADDTLDVADTKTLTVIKKVPLSGRPNNIAISPDGRRVYVGIRQAVGKDPGVADVIDTASLSKVKSIRTEGPVHNLYVTPDGKYVVAGDASGEGYVSVLDTQKDAPAWSVRLGDNIRPMAISKNPDGSTRSVFVQIGDFNGFVVVDFATRKEVARIKLPALPAGRTAIPTGSAESHGLAVTADQKTLVVCSRLNNALYSYALPDLKPQGTAYLSSKGCAWVTLTPDGKRAYAADPVGNVTLVVDIPTMKEVARIPVGQVPKRNHTMVVAAARAGTR
;
A
#
# COMPACT_ATOMS: atom_id res chain seq x y z
N MET A 1 -55.33 7.83 -81.23
CA MET A 1 -54.21 6.88 -81.22
C MET A 1 -53.04 7.59 -80.57
N ARG A 2 -52.81 7.37 -79.27
CA ARG A 2 -51.72 7.97 -78.53
C ARG A 2 -50.97 6.81 -77.81
N ILE A 3 -49.72 6.70 -78.10
CA ILE A 3 -48.78 5.76 -77.53
C ILE A 3 -48.36 6.30 -76.15
N VAL A 4 -48.42 5.46 -75.10
CA VAL A 4 -48.00 5.78 -73.76
C VAL A 4 -46.67 5.10 -73.56
N ASP A 5 -45.59 5.90 -73.38
CA ASP A 5 -44.24 5.43 -73.02
C ASP A 5 -44.20 5.04 -71.56
N VAL A 6 -43.77 3.81 -71.29
CA VAL A 6 -43.52 3.30 -69.96
C VAL A 6 -41.99 3.51 -69.66
N VAL A 7 -41.68 4.45 -68.76
CA VAL A 7 -40.35 4.64 -68.26
C VAL A 7 -40.04 3.63 -67.13
N GLN A 8 -39.14 2.69 -67.36
CA GLN A 8 -38.65 1.73 -66.38
C GLN A 8 -37.56 2.39 -65.51
N CYS A 9 -37.89 2.68 -64.28
CA CYS A 9 -36.92 3.20 -63.28
C CYS A 9 -36.19 2.03 -62.57
N SER A 10 -34.92 1.82 -62.92
CA SER A 10 -34.09 0.78 -62.31
C SER A 10 -33.49 1.30 -61.00
N LEU A 11 -34.02 0.87 -59.85
CA LEU A 11 -33.42 1.11 -58.52
C LEU A 11 -32.17 0.22 -58.34
N LYS A 12 -31.02 0.83 -58.34
CA LYS A 12 -29.76 0.17 -57.93
C LYS A 12 -29.64 0.18 -56.41
N TYR A 13 -29.83 -0.99 -55.81
CA TYR A 13 -29.52 -1.17 -54.39
C TYR A 13 -28.00 -1.18 -54.19
N VAL A 14 -27.45 -0.15 -53.54
CA VAL A 14 -26.08 -0.14 -53.04
C VAL A 14 -26.08 -0.82 -51.65
N ALA A 15 -25.64 -2.06 -51.59
CA ALA A 15 -25.45 -2.75 -50.33
C ALA A 15 -24.17 -2.20 -49.66
N ILE A 16 -24.32 -1.38 -48.63
CA ILE A 16 -23.21 -0.96 -47.77
C ILE A 16 -22.90 -2.13 -46.83
N LEU A 17 -21.85 -2.89 -47.11
CA LEU A 17 -21.27 -3.85 -46.17
C LEU A 17 -20.54 -3.05 -45.07
N LEU A 18 -21.20 -2.87 -43.92
CA LEU A 18 -20.53 -2.45 -42.69
C LEU A 18 -19.62 -3.59 -42.21
N PHE A 19 -18.32 -3.48 -42.43
CA PHE A 19 -17.30 -4.30 -41.78
C PHE A 19 -17.29 -3.92 -40.29
N LEU A 20 -17.98 -4.66 -39.45
CA LEU A 20 -17.77 -4.66 -38.00
C LEU A 20 -16.38 -5.24 -37.72
N MET A 21 -15.35 -4.38 -37.65
CA MET A 21 -14.07 -4.78 -37.07
C MET A 21 -14.31 -5.12 -35.60
N PRO A 22 -13.94 -6.32 -35.14
CA PRO A 22 -13.97 -6.58 -33.71
C PRO A 22 -12.98 -5.61 -33.03
N LEU A 23 -13.50 -4.73 -32.19
CA LEU A 23 -12.66 -4.00 -31.24
C LEU A 23 -12.05 -5.06 -30.31
N THR A 24 -10.81 -5.45 -30.59
CA THR A 24 -10.02 -6.19 -29.61
C THR A 24 -9.76 -5.23 -28.46
N ALA A 25 -10.55 -5.33 -27.40
CA ALA A 25 -10.26 -4.63 -26.16
C ALA A 25 -8.84 -5.06 -25.72
N ALA A 26 -7.90 -4.13 -25.73
CA ALA A 26 -6.58 -4.37 -25.18
C ALA A 26 -6.77 -4.82 -23.72
N ALA A 27 -6.18 -5.95 -23.37
CA ALA A 27 -6.25 -6.42 -22.00
C ALA A 27 -5.64 -5.34 -21.09
N GLN A 28 -6.43 -4.84 -20.15
CA GLN A 28 -6.00 -3.83 -19.19
C GLN A 28 -5.34 -4.49 -17.99
N ASP A 29 -4.33 -3.82 -17.44
CA ASP A 29 -3.73 -4.22 -16.17
C ASP A 29 -4.82 -4.38 -15.10
N GLN A 30 -4.76 -5.49 -14.39
CA GLN A 30 -5.73 -5.80 -13.35
C GLN A 30 -5.24 -5.27 -12.01
N VAL A 31 -5.95 -4.30 -11.44
CA VAL A 31 -5.67 -3.78 -10.12
C VAL A 31 -6.41 -4.59 -9.06
N ARG A 32 -5.73 -4.93 -7.96
CA ARG A 32 -6.30 -5.56 -6.77
C ARG A 32 -5.81 -4.86 -5.51
N ILE A 33 -6.68 -4.70 -4.53
CA ILE A 33 -6.30 -4.25 -3.19
C ILE A 33 -6.26 -5.47 -2.29
N LEU A 34 -5.08 -5.75 -1.77
CA LEU A 34 -4.85 -6.81 -0.80
C LEU A 34 -5.09 -6.25 0.59
N GLN A 35 -5.85 -6.94 1.43
CA GLN A 35 -6.14 -6.54 2.80
C GLN A 35 -5.81 -7.67 3.77
N SER A 36 -4.79 -7.49 4.61
CA SER A 36 -4.48 -8.41 5.71
C SER A 36 -5.37 -8.16 6.91
N ASN A 37 -5.64 -9.21 7.71
CA ASN A 37 -6.47 -9.14 8.90
C ASN A 37 -5.74 -9.81 10.06
N ALA A 38 -5.55 -9.11 11.19
CA ALA A 38 -4.78 -9.61 12.32
C ALA A 38 -5.56 -10.55 13.22
N ALA A 39 -6.84 -10.75 13.01
CA ALA A 39 -7.64 -11.76 13.66
C ALA A 39 -8.32 -12.64 12.61
N GLY A 40 -8.32 -13.93 12.85
CA GLY A 40 -8.70 -14.94 11.86
C GLY A 40 -7.53 -15.39 11.01
N ASP A 41 -7.83 -16.12 9.94
CA ASP A 41 -6.86 -16.83 9.09
C ASP A 41 -6.89 -16.39 7.62
N ARG A 42 -7.37 -15.19 7.32
CA ARG A 42 -7.69 -14.78 5.94
C ARG A 42 -7.08 -13.46 5.53
N VAL A 43 -6.61 -13.43 4.30
CA VAL A 43 -6.31 -12.22 3.54
C VAL A 43 -7.39 -12.03 2.47
N HIS A 44 -7.95 -10.84 2.37
CA HIS A 44 -8.97 -10.51 1.38
C HIS A 44 -8.36 -9.82 0.16
N ILE A 45 -8.90 -10.14 -1.02
CA ILE A 45 -8.56 -9.51 -2.29
C ILE A 45 -9.78 -8.73 -2.76
N ILE A 46 -9.63 -7.41 -2.86
CA ILE A 46 -10.68 -6.48 -3.24
C ILE A 46 -10.48 -6.04 -4.69
N ASP A 47 -11.55 -6.02 -5.45
CA ASP A 47 -11.58 -5.42 -6.77
C ASP A 47 -11.99 -3.94 -6.68
N PRO A 48 -11.11 -2.99 -7.03
CA PRO A 48 -11.41 -1.57 -6.96
C PRO A 48 -12.42 -1.09 -7.99
N ALA A 49 -12.69 -1.84 -9.05
CA ALA A 49 -13.73 -1.50 -10.02
C ALA A 49 -15.15 -1.68 -9.44
N THR A 50 -15.32 -2.67 -8.56
CA THR A 50 -16.60 -3.01 -7.94
C THR A 50 -16.68 -2.67 -6.45
N ASN A 51 -15.55 -2.36 -5.80
CA ASN A 51 -15.40 -2.19 -4.36
C ASN A 51 -15.94 -3.41 -3.58
N ARG A 52 -15.60 -4.61 -4.02
CA ARG A 52 -16.02 -5.87 -3.38
C ARG A 52 -14.83 -6.79 -3.15
N VAL A 53 -14.92 -7.59 -2.09
CA VAL A 53 -14.04 -8.74 -1.91
C VAL A 53 -14.40 -9.76 -3.01
N VAL A 54 -13.40 -10.14 -3.80
CA VAL A 54 -13.57 -11.06 -4.94
C VAL A 54 -12.86 -12.39 -4.72
N ALA A 55 -11.92 -12.45 -3.76
CA ALA A 55 -11.21 -13.67 -3.41
C ALA A 55 -10.61 -13.59 -2.00
N GLU A 56 -10.20 -14.75 -1.47
CA GLU A 56 -9.56 -14.89 -0.17
C GLU A 56 -8.38 -15.85 -0.26
N ILE A 57 -7.32 -15.56 0.52
CA ILE A 57 -6.24 -16.52 0.82
C ILE A 57 -6.44 -16.95 2.26
N LYS A 58 -6.52 -18.26 2.50
CA LYS A 58 -6.75 -18.88 3.84
C LYS A 58 -5.46 -19.46 4.41
N GLY A 59 -5.47 -19.71 5.73
CA GLY A 59 -4.37 -20.36 6.43
C GLY A 59 -3.20 -19.45 6.80
N ILE A 60 -3.44 -18.12 6.86
CA ILE A 60 -2.47 -17.13 7.34
C ILE A 60 -3.04 -16.46 8.57
N GLU A 61 -2.69 -16.95 9.74
CA GLU A 61 -3.15 -16.42 11.02
C GLU A 61 -2.43 -15.11 11.37
N ALA A 62 -3.15 -14.22 12.06
CA ALA A 62 -2.60 -12.93 12.50
C ALA A 62 -1.79 -12.19 11.41
N ALA A 63 -2.34 -12.16 10.19
CA ALA A 63 -1.72 -11.51 9.03
C ALA A 63 -1.54 -10.00 9.28
N HIS A 64 -0.30 -9.48 9.16
CA HIS A 64 -0.01 -8.06 9.39
C HIS A 64 0.47 -7.35 8.13
N GLY A 65 1.74 -7.45 7.80
CA GLY A 65 2.32 -6.87 6.58
C GLY A 65 1.93 -7.66 5.35
N ILE A 66 1.70 -6.96 4.24
CA ILE A 66 1.36 -7.60 2.96
C ILE A 66 1.98 -6.85 1.79
N THR A 67 2.47 -7.58 0.82
CA THR A 67 2.96 -7.05 -0.46
C THR A 67 2.81 -8.09 -1.56
N ALA A 68 2.98 -7.68 -2.81
CA ALA A 68 2.96 -8.59 -3.96
C ALA A 68 4.25 -8.49 -4.77
N SER A 69 4.61 -9.55 -5.47
CA SER A 69 5.72 -9.49 -6.44
C SER A 69 5.36 -8.56 -7.60
N PRO A 70 6.34 -7.84 -8.18
CA PRO A 70 6.10 -6.93 -9.31
C PRO A 70 5.53 -7.62 -10.56
N ASP A 71 5.77 -8.91 -10.72
CA ASP A 71 5.20 -9.73 -11.79
C ASP A 71 3.77 -10.20 -11.51
N GLY A 72 3.23 -9.90 -10.31
CA GLY A 72 1.88 -10.27 -9.89
C GLY A 72 1.67 -11.76 -9.59
N ASN A 73 2.73 -12.60 -9.56
CA ASN A 73 2.60 -14.05 -9.40
C ASN A 73 2.55 -14.51 -7.94
N ARG A 74 3.05 -13.69 -7.00
CA ARG A 74 3.14 -14.06 -5.57
C ARG A 74 2.65 -12.94 -4.68
N ILE A 75 2.02 -13.33 -3.58
CA ILE A 75 1.66 -12.46 -2.46
C ILE A 75 2.47 -12.93 -1.25
N TYR A 76 3.08 -11.98 -0.56
CA TYR A 76 3.87 -12.19 0.65
C TYR A 76 3.14 -11.57 1.84
N VAL A 77 3.02 -12.31 2.93
CA VAL A 77 2.30 -11.89 4.13
C VAL A 77 3.13 -12.22 5.36
N SER A 78 3.34 -11.27 6.25
CA SER A 78 3.90 -11.58 7.56
C SER A 78 2.83 -12.20 8.46
N ASN A 79 3.15 -13.35 9.02
CA ASN A 79 2.29 -14.12 9.92
C ASN A 79 2.84 -13.97 11.35
N GLU A 80 2.14 -13.20 12.19
CA GLU A 80 2.57 -12.93 13.56
C GLU A 80 2.33 -14.10 14.52
N ALA A 81 1.49 -15.06 14.14
CA ALA A 81 1.21 -16.23 14.96
C ALA A 81 2.31 -17.30 14.85
N ASP A 82 2.84 -17.48 13.63
CA ASP A 82 3.81 -18.54 13.34
C ASP A 82 5.27 -18.03 13.26
N ASP A 83 5.50 -16.71 13.38
CA ASP A 83 6.80 -16.07 13.15
C ASP A 83 7.36 -16.39 11.75
N THR A 84 6.50 -16.32 10.72
CA THR A 84 6.86 -16.64 9.34
C THR A 84 6.53 -15.52 8.36
N LEU A 85 7.20 -15.56 7.21
CA LEU A 85 6.74 -14.94 5.98
C LEU A 85 6.03 -16.00 5.16
N ASP A 86 4.72 -15.87 5.03
CA ASP A 86 3.89 -16.77 4.24
C ASP A 86 3.83 -16.28 2.80
N VAL A 87 4.10 -17.19 1.86
CA VAL A 87 4.11 -16.92 0.42
C VAL A 87 2.94 -17.63 -0.22
N ALA A 88 2.07 -16.88 -0.88
CA ALA A 88 0.93 -17.42 -1.60
C ALA A 88 1.09 -17.23 -3.11
N ASP A 89 0.63 -18.21 -3.88
CA ASP A 89 0.51 -18.15 -5.32
C ASP A 89 -0.78 -17.43 -5.71
N THR A 90 -0.70 -16.46 -6.63
CA THR A 90 -1.87 -15.62 -7.00
C THR A 90 -2.88 -16.32 -7.90
N LYS A 91 -2.51 -17.40 -8.57
CA LYS A 91 -3.41 -18.16 -9.46
C LYS A 91 -4.25 -19.16 -8.67
N THR A 92 -3.60 -19.85 -7.71
CA THR A 92 -4.27 -20.86 -6.88
C THR A 92 -4.84 -20.29 -5.58
N LEU A 93 -4.38 -19.11 -5.16
CA LEU A 93 -4.71 -18.46 -3.88
C LEU A 93 -4.40 -19.34 -2.67
N THR A 94 -3.37 -20.16 -2.77
CA THR A 94 -2.91 -21.06 -1.71
C THR A 94 -1.53 -20.66 -1.21
N VAL A 95 -1.28 -20.86 0.09
CA VAL A 95 0.06 -20.72 0.68
C VAL A 95 0.95 -21.84 0.15
N ILE A 96 2.02 -21.48 -0.54
CA ILE A 96 2.98 -22.43 -1.14
C ILE A 96 4.26 -22.58 -0.29
N LYS A 97 4.52 -21.63 0.62
CA LYS A 97 5.70 -21.66 1.49
C LYS A 97 5.46 -20.81 2.74
N LYS A 98 5.95 -21.30 3.87
CA LYS A 98 6.15 -20.53 5.11
C LYS A 98 7.66 -20.45 5.36
N VAL A 99 8.20 -19.23 5.38
CA VAL A 99 9.63 -18.98 5.58
C VAL A 99 9.85 -18.56 7.03
N PRO A 100 10.59 -19.33 7.84
CA PRO A 100 10.88 -18.97 9.23
C PRO A 100 11.66 -17.65 9.33
N LEU A 101 11.31 -16.81 10.30
CA LEU A 101 11.90 -15.51 10.56
C LEU A 101 12.70 -15.51 11.88
N SER A 102 13.42 -14.42 12.14
CA SER A 102 14.22 -14.25 13.36
C SER A 102 13.37 -13.96 14.61
N GLY A 103 12.06 -13.87 14.47
CA GLY A 103 11.11 -13.62 15.54
C GLY A 103 9.82 -13.03 14.98
N ARG A 104 8.99 -12.48 15.86
CA ARG A 104 7.68 -11.96 15.50
C ARG A 104 7.77 -10.83 14.47
N PRO A 105 7.25 -11.03 13.26
CA PRO A 105 7.31 -10.02 12.22
C PRO A 105 6.28 -8.90 12.45
N ASN A 106 6.44 -7.80 11.71
CA ASN A 106 5.41 -6.80 11.56
C ASN A 106 5.21 -6.50 10.07
N ASN A 107 5.72 -5.40 9.55
CA ASN A 107 5.54 -5.04 8.16
C ASN A 107 6.64 -5.55 7.24
N ILE A 108 6.31 -5.64 5.97
CA ILE A 108 7.17 -6.15 4.91
C ILE A 108 7.20 -5.20 3.72
N ALA A 109 8.27 -5.25 2.96
CA ALA A 109 8.39 -4.56 1.68
C ALA A 109 9.20 -5.41 0.70
N ILE A 110 8.87 -5.34 -0.59
CA ILE A 110 9.60 -6.03 -1.65
C ILE A 110 10.48 -5.03 -2.42
N SER A 111 11.65 -5.47 -2.87
CA SER A 111 12.49 -4.67 -3.77
C SER A 111 11.81 -4.45 -5.12
N PRO A 112 12.06 -3.31 -5.81
CA PRO A 112 11.44 -3.02 -7.11
C PRO A 112 11.74 -4.08 -8.20
N ASP A 113 12.86 -4.76 -8.11
CA ASP A 113 13.23 -5.86 -9.01
C ASP A 113 12.60 -7.22 -8.62
N GLY A 114 11.86 -7.25 -7.50
CA GLY A 114 11.18 -8.44 -7.00
C GLY A 114 12.08 -9.52 -6.40
N ARG A 115 13.39 -9.28 -6.26
CA ARG A 115 14.35 -10.32 -5.83
C ARG A 115 14.44 -10.52 -4.34
N ARG A 116 14.06 -9.51 -3.54
CA ARG A 116 14.18 -9.53 -2.08
C ARG A 116 12.92 -9.02 -1.41
N VAL A 117 12.45 -9.73 -0.38
CA VAL A 117 11.47 -9.23 0.58
C VAL A 117 12.19 -8.92 1.88
N TYR A 118 12.00 -7.72 2.39
CA TYR A 118 12.49 -7.29 3.69
C TYR A 118 11.35 -7.38 4.70
N VAL A 119 11.63 -7.99 5.85
CA VAL A 119 10.65 -8.22 6.91
C VAL A 119 11.13 -7.53 8.18
N GLY A 120 10.35 -6.59 8.69
CA GLY A 120 10.62 -5.93 9.97
C GLY A 120 10.29 -6.87 11.13
N ILE A 121 11.25 -7.15 11.98
CA ILE A 121 11.08 -7.97 13.17
C ILE A 121 10.81 -7.05 14.37
N ARG A 122 9.60 -7.15 14.91
CA ARG A 122 9.15 -6.36 16.06
C ARG A 122 9.63 -6.92 17.39
N GLN A 123 9.73 -8.23 17.47
CA GLN A 123 10.19 -8.92 18.65
C GLN A 123 11.10 -10.05 18.20
N ALA A 124 12.41 -9.80 18.27
CA ALA A 124 13.41 -10.81 17.99
C ALA A 124 13.49 -11.84 19.12
N VAL A 125 13.87 -13.06 18.79
CA VAL A 125 14.22 -14.08 19.77
C VAL A 125 15.58 -13.67 20.39
N GLY A 126 15.57 -13.37 21.70
CA GLY A 126 16.75 -12.87 22.41
C GLY A 126 16.63 -11.40 22.83
N LYS A 127 17.76 -10.79 23.20
CA LYS A 127 17.84 -9.38 23.67
C LYS A 127 18.42 -8.44 22.61
N ASP A 128 18.42 -8.83 21.35
CA ASP A 128 19.03 -8.02 20.29
C ASP A 128 18.22 -6.74 20.01
N PRO A 129 18.90 -5.64 19.61
CA PRO A 129 18.25 -4.53 18.98
C PRO A 129 17.49 -5.05 17.74
N GLY A 130 16.53 -4.30 17.23
CA GLY A 130 15.70 -4.77 16.11
C GLY A 130 16.52 -5.21 14.90
N VAL A 131 15.89 -6.02 14.06
CA VAL A 131 16.46 -6.50 12.80
C VAL A 131 15.43 -6.41 11.69
N ALA A 132 15.91 -6.27 10.46
CA ALA A 132 15.17 -6.52 9.24
C ALA A 132 15.70 -7.80 8.59
N ASP A 133 14.85 -8.82 8.51
CA ASP A 133 15.17 -10.06 7.80
C ASP A 133 15.10 -9.86 6.29
N VAL A 134 16.04 -10.44 5.57
CA VAL A 134 16.14 -10.41 4.11
C VAL A 134 15.81 -11.78 3.56
N ILE A 135 14.77 -11.85 2.76
CA ILE A 135 14.29 -13.09 2.13
C ILE A 135 14.60 -13.02 0.63
N ASP A 136 15.31 -14.01 0.13
CA ASP A 136 15.50 -14.20 -1.30
C ASP A 136 14.25 -14.82 -1.91
N THR A 137 13.69 -14.18 -2.96
CA THR A 137 12.42 -14.60 -3.55
C THR A 137 12.54 -15.79 -4.50
N ALA A 138 13.73 -16.12 -4.97
CA ALA A 138 13.94 -17.27 -5.82
C ALA A 138 14.02 -18.57 -5.00
N SER A 139 14.80 -18.55 -3.93
CA SER A 139 14.97 -19.70 -3.02
C SER A 139 13.87 -19.79 -1.94
N LEU A 140 13.10 -18.72 -1.74
CA LEU A 140 12.13 -18.58 -0.65
C LEU A 140 12.76 -18.93 0.71
N SER A 141 13.91 -18.34 0.99
CA SER A 141 14.65 -18.55 2.24
C SER A 141 15.20 -17.23 2.79
N LYS A 142 15.33 -17.18 4.11
CA LYS A 142 16.01 -16.07 4.77
C LYS A 142 17.52 -16.19 4.51
N VAL A 143 18.10 -15.13 3.93
CA VAL A 143 19.53 -15.10 3.58
C VAL A 143 20.34 -14.23 4.52
N LYS A 144 19.71 -13.27 5.21
CA LYS A 144 20.39 -12.36 6.14
C LYS A 144 19.41 -11.71 7.11
N SER A 145 19.94 -11.17 8.21
CA SER A 145 19.26 -10.21 9.08
C SER A 145 20.13 -8.98 9.20
N ILE A 146 19.59 -7.80 8.91
CA ILE A 146 20.28 -6.51 8.98
C ILE A 146 19.86 -5.82 10.27
N ARG A 147 20.82 -5.37 11.06
CA ARG A 147 20.58 -4.68 12.32
C ARG A 147 19.93 -3.32 12.13
N THR A 148 18.99 -2.96 13.03
CA THR A 148 18.33 -1.66 13.12
C THR A 148 18.55 -1.08 14.52
N GLU A 149 18.23 0.21 14.74
CA GLU A 149 18.41 0.85 16.05
C GLU A 149 17.48 0.27 17.12
N GLY A 150 16.31 -0.21 16.73
CA GLY A 150 15.34 -0.82 17.62
C GLY A 150 14.38 -1.77 16.92
N PRO A 151 13.43 -2.38 17.66
CA PRO A 151 12.41 -3.28 17.10
C PRO A 151 11.65 -2.65 15.95
N VAL A 152 11.52 -3.33 14.82
CA VAL A 152 10.95 -2.74 13.60
C VAL A 152 9.43 -2.84 13.59
N HIS A 153 8.75 -1.70 13.53
CA HIS A 153 7.30 -1.63 13.32
C HIS A 153 6.95 -1.55 11.84
N ASN A 154 7.64 -0.70 11.08
CA ASN A 154 7.38 -0.50 9.66
C ASN A 154 8.68 -0.51 8.87
N LEU A 155 8.61 -0.94 7.61
CA LEU A 155 9.70 -0.75 6.68
C LEU A 155 9.18 -0.57 5.24
N TYR A 156 10.00 0.09 4.44
CA TYR A 156 9.72 0.42 3.04
C TYR A 156 11.02 0.35 2.24
N VAL A 157 10.96 -0.14 1.02
CA VAL A 157 12.09 -0.05 0.09
C VAL A 157 11.99 1.28 -0.66
N THR A 158 13.12 1.98 -0.84
CA THR A 158 13.17 3.21 -1.63
C THR A 158 12.82 2.95 -3.10
N PRO A 159 12.25 3.92 -3.82
CA PRO A 159 11.82 3.74 -5.21
C PRO A 159 12.93 3.26 -6.16
N ASP A 160 14.18 3.63 -5.88
CA ASP A 160 15.37 3.20 -6.64
C ASP A 160 15.95 1.87 -6.16
N GLY A 161 15.35 1.26 -5.13
CA GLY A 161 15.76 -0.03 -4.57
C GLY A 161 17.07 -0.02 -3.76
N LYS A 162 17.72 1.14 -3.58
CA LYS A 162 19.04 1.23 -2.96
C LYS A 162 19.01 1.12 -1.45
N TYR A 163 17.89 1.45 -0.82
CA TYR A 163 17.76 1.45 0.63
C TYR A 163 16.46 0.85 1.10
N VAL A 164 16.50 0.35 2.34
CA VAL A 164 15.32 0.05 3.15
C VAL A 164 15.22 1.10 4.26
N VAL A 165 14.06 1.69 4.42
CA VAL A 165 13.77 2.63 5.50
C VAL A 165 12.93 1.90 6.53
N ALA A 166 13.46 1.68 7.73
CA ALA A 166 12.84 0.94 8.82
C ALA A 166 12.56 1.84 10.01
N GLY A 167 11.34 1.77 10.54
CA GLY A 167 10.88 2.56 11.67
C GLY A 167 10.85 1.75 12.96
N ASP A 168 11.44 2.30 14.01
CA ASP A 168 11.53 1.72 15.33
C ASP A 168 10.19 1.72 16.08
N ALA A 169 9.87 0.60 16.73
CA ALA A 169 8.69 0.43 17.58
C ALA A 169 8.91 0.83 19.05
N SER A 170 10.12 1.21 19.44
CA SER A 170 10.45 1.69 20.80
C SER A 170 10.14 3.18 20.96
N GLY A 171 10.09 3.67 22.19
CA GLY A 171 9.89 5.10 22.48
C GLY A 171 11.04 6.01 22.06
N GLU A 172 12.18 5.47 21.61
CA GLU A 172 13.33 6.23 21.11
C GLU A 172 13.08 6.85 19.73
N GLY A 173 12.27 6.18 18.89
CA GLY A 173 11.78 6.70 17.62
C GLY A 173 12.86 6.89 16.56
N TYR A 174 13.63 5.87 16.27
CA TYR A 174 14.60 5.90 15.18
C TYR A 174 13.99 5.49 13.85
N VAL A 175 14.36 6.19 12.81
CA VAL A 175 14.27 5.72 11.43
C VAL A 175 15.65 5.24 11.01
N SER A 176 15.83 3.94 10.83
CA SER A 176 17.05 3.30 10.35
C SER A 176 16.98 3.15 8.84
N VAL A 177 18.06 3.53 8.14
CA VAL A 177 18.18 3.35 6.70
C VAL A 177 19.28 2.32 6.43
N LEU A 178 18.91 1.27 5.70
CA LEU A 178 19.75 0.11 5.41
C LEU A 178 20.14 0.13 3.93
N ASP A 179 21.41 -0.09 3.65
CA ASP A 179 21.96 -0.20 2.29
C ASP A 179 21.69 -1.62 1.74
N THR A 180 20.94 -1.72 0.63
CA THR A 180 20.54 -3.01 0.04
C THR A 180 21.64 -3.72 -0.71
N GLN A 181 22.70 -3.02 -1.13
CA GLN A 181 23.84 -3.62 -1.81
C GLN A 181 24.84 -4.20 -0.80
N LYS A 182 25.03 -3.48 0.33
CA LYS A 182 25.94 -3.90 1.39
C LYS A 182 25.28 -4.84 2.39
N ASP A 183 23.97 -4.91 2.40
CA ASP A 183 23.16 -5.57 3.43
C ASP A 183 23.59 -5.15 4.85
N ALA A 184 23.67 -3.83 5.07
CA ALA A 184 24.19 -3.22 6.29
C ALA A 184 23.47 -1.90 6.63
N PRO A 185 23.48 -1.46 7.90
CA PRO A 185 23.02 -0.12 8.25
C PRO A 185 23.81 0.95 7.49
N ALA A 186 23.12 1.98 6.99
CA ALA A 186 23.74 3.11 6.31
C ALA A 186 23.76 4.38 7.19
N TRP A 187 22.61 4.73 7.76
CA TRP A 187 22.45 5.86 8.67
C TRP A 187 21.12 5.75 9.43
N SER A 188 20.96 6.53 10.48
CA SER A 188 19.70 6.65 11.21
C SER A 188 19.41 8.10 11.61
N VAL A 189 18.14 8.40 11.88
CA VAL A 189 17.69 9.67 12.43
C VAL A 189 16.71 9.42 13.57
N ARG A 190 16.90 10.13 14.70
CA ARG A 190 16.00 10.04 15.86
C ARG A 190 14.92 11.11 15.75
N LEU A 191 13.64 10.71 15.87
CA LEU A 191 12.48 11.59 15.82
C LEU A 191 11.76 11.71 17.18
N GLY A 192 12.13 10.87 18.16
CA GLY A 192 11.78 11.06 19.57
C GLY A 192 10.54 10.32 20.07
N ASP A 193 9.90 9.48 19.27
CA ASP A 193 8.77 8.65 19.71
C ASP A 193 8.58 7.48 18.72
N ASN A 194 7.81 6.47 19.12
CA ASN A 194 7.51 5.29 18.30
C ASN A 194 7.20 5.65 16.84
N ILE A 195 7.96 5.09 15.92
CA ILE A 195 7.69 5.29 14.49
C ILE A 195 6.45 4.49 14.09
N ARG A 196 5.55 5.17 13.40
CA ARG A 196 4.32 4.64 12.82
C ARG A 196 4.46 4.57 11.30
N PRO A 197 3.40 4.29 10.51
CA PRO A 197 3.54 4.23 9.07
C PRO A 197 4.31 5.39 8.46
N MET A 198 5.00 5.09 7.38
CA MET A 198 5.78 6.03 6.60
C MET A 198 5.33 6.02 5.14
N ALA A 199 5.68 7.05 4.40
CA ALA A 199 5.58 7.11 2.95
C ALA A 199 6.83 7.78 2.38
N ILE A 200 7.19 7.43 1.16
CA ILE A 200 8.40 7.92 0.50
C ILE A 200 8.00 8.69 -0.75
N SER A 201 8.51 9.90 -0.91
CA SER A 201 8.46 10.61 -2.17
C SER A 201 9.79 10.50 -2.92
N LYS A 202 9.74 10.66 -4.23
CA LYS A 202 10.90 10.57 -5.11
C LYS A 202 11.12 11.83 -5.95
N ASN A 203 12.34 12.03 -6.34
CA ASN A 203 12.74 13.01 -7.33
C ASN A 203 12.39 12.53 -8.75
N PRO A 204 12.44 13.40 -9.77
CA PRO A 204 12.21 13.00 -11.16
C PRO A 204 13.17 11.93 -11.69
N ASP A 205 14.38 11.84 -11.12
CA ASP A 205 15.38 10.82 -11.45
C ASP A 205 15.15 9.47 -10.75
N GLY A 206 14.07 9.36 -9.95
CA GLY A 206 13.71 8.14 -9.18
C GLY A 206 14.38 8.03 -7.83
N SER A 207 15.36 8.87 -7.48
CA SER A 207 16.00 8.87 -6.16
C SER A 207 15.02 9.31 -5.07
N THR A 208 15.27 8.88 -3.83
CA THR A 208 14.43 9.26 -2.68
C THR A 208 14.60 10.75 -2.37
N ARG A 209 13.47 11.46 -2.27
CA ARG A 209 13.43 12.87 -1.88
C ARG A 209 13.19 13.03 -0.39
N SER A 210 12.06 12.54 0.10
CA SER A 210 11.64 12.69 1.49
C SER A 210 10.99 11.43 2.01
N VAL A 211 11.12 11.22 3.31
CA VAL A 211 10.34 10.24 4.06
C VAL A 211 9.36 10.98 4.94
N PHE A 212 8.07 10.74 4.75
CA PHE A 212 7.00 11.20 5.62
C PHE A 212 6.78 10.16 6.70
N VAL A 213 6.84 10.57 7.95
CA VAL A 213 6.87 9.66 9.11
C VAL A 213 5.78 10.04 10.09
N GLN A 214 4.90 9.13 10.42
CA GLN A 214 4.03 9.28 11.58
C GLN A 214 4.75 8.78 12.83
N ILE A 215 4.51 9.42 13.95
CA ILE A 215 5.10 9.07 15.25
C ILE A 215 4.00 8.94 16.30
N GLY A 216 4.28 8.28 17.40
CA GLY A 216 3.35 7.84 18.45
C GLY A 216 2.25 8.81 18.82
N ASP A 217 2.47 9.67 19.79
CA ASP A 217 1.44 10.56 20.36
C ASP A 217 1.42 11.92 19.64
N PHE A 218 1.49 11.89 18.32
CA PHE A 218 1.44 13.09 17.48
C PHE A 218 0.41 12.95 16.36
N ASN A 219 -0.66 13.72 16.42
CA ASN A 219 -1.65 13.76 15.35
C ASN A 219 -1.12 14.58 14.17
N GLY A 220 -0.28 13.95 13.36
CA GLY A 220 0.45 14.62 12.31
C GLY A 220 1.45 13.70 11.60
N PHE A 221 2.44 14.33 11.01
CA PHE A 221 3.58 13.65 10.40
C PHE A 221 4.83 14.53 10.41
N VAL A 222 5.96 13.87 10.39
CA VAL A 222 7.29 14.47 10.29
C VAL A 222 7.80 14.28 8.88
N VAL A 223 8.57 15.22 8.37
CA VAL A 223 9.24 15.14 7.07
C VAL A 223 10.75 15.04 7.30
N VAL A 224 11.32 13.94 6.86
CA VAL A 224 12.77 13.74 6.82
C VAL A 224 13.26 13.95 5.38
N ASP A 225 14.13 14.92 5.18
CA ASP A 225 14.85 15.10 3.92
C ASP A 225 15.91 14.02 3.78
N PHE A 226 15.82 13.23 2.71
CA PHE A 226 16.66 12.03 2.57
C PHE A 226 18.13 12.37 2.29
N ALA A 227 18.40 13.44 1.57
CA ALA A 227 19.75 13.86 1.21
C ALA A 227 20.51 14.43 2.43
N THR A 228 19.86 15.27 3.21
CA THR A 228 20.47 15.87 4.40
C THR A 228 20.36 14.98 5.64
N ARG A 229 19.49 13.93 5.60
CA ARG A 229 19.25 12.98 6.70
C ARG A 229 18.70 13.64 7.96
N LYS A 230 17.91 14.69 7.80
CA LYS A 230 17.40 15.51 8.91
C LYS A 230 15.89 15.67 8.84
N GLU A 231 15.26 15.81 10.00
CA GLU A 231 13.92 16.38 10.09
C GLU A 231 13.95 17.81 9.57
N VAL A 232 13.07 18.12 8.61
CA VAL A 232 12.95 19.44 8.00
C VAL A 232 11.60 20.09 8.25
N ALA A 233 10.60 19.29 8.66
CA ALA A 233 9.27 19.80 9.02
C ALA A 233 8.54 18.81 9.94
N ARG A 234 7.66 19.36 10.77
CA ARG A 234 6.73 18.61 11.63
C ARG A 234 5.35 19.23 11.49
N ILE A 235 4.42 18.54 10.84
CA ILE A 235 3.12 19.04 10.44
C ILE A 235 2.04 18.43 11.34
N LYS A 236 1.40 19.28 12.17
CA LYS A 236 0.24 18.89 12.95
C LYS A 236 -1.00 18.93 12.06
N LEU A 237 -1.85 17.90 12.15
CA LEU A 237 -3.12 17.88 11.43
C LEU A 237 -4.10 18.92 12.02
N PRO A 238 -5.04 19.43 11.22
CA PRO A 238 -6.04 20.39 11.69
C PRO A 238 -6.82 19.86 12.88
N ALA A 239 -7.20 20.77 13.78
CA ALA A 239 -8.13 20.46 14.85
C ALA A 239 -9.48 20.01 14.27
N LEU A 240 -10.20 19.19 15.05
CA LEU A 240 -11.55 18.80 14.68
C LEU A 240 -12.48 20.04 14.64
N PRO A 241 -13.35 20.15 13.64
CA PRO A 241 -14.36 21.19 13.63
C PRO A 241 -15.38 21.00 14.75
N ALA A 242 -16.08 22.06 15.07
CA ALA A 242 -17.15 22.05 16.08
C ALA A 242 -18.16 20.91 15.81
N GLY A 243 -18.59 20.22 16.85
CA GLY A 243 -19.55 19.11 16.79
C GLY A 243 -18.95 17.74 16.46
N ARG A 244 -17.62 17.64 16.23
CA ARG A 244 -16.93 16.35 16.10
C ARG A 244 -16.12 16.05 17.35
N THR A 245 -16.09 14.77 17.72
CA THR A 245 -15.36 14.28 18.89
C THR A 245 -14.17 13.43 18.44
N ALA A 246 -13.04 13.64 19.08
CA ALA A 246 -11.84 12.82 18.89
C ALA A 246 -12.10 11.37 19.34
N ILE A 247 -11.52 10.40 18.63
CA ILE A 247 -11.59 9.01 19.00
C ILE A 247 -10.35 8.66 19.83
N PRO A 248 -10.49 8.16 21.06
CA PRO A 248 -9.36 7.68 21.84
C PRO A 248 -8.59 6.60 21.09
N THR A 249 -7.29 6.75 20.91
CA THR A 249 -6.46 5.84 20.12
C THR A 249 -5.52 4.97 20.94
N GLY A 250 -5.35 5.29 22.23
CA GLY A 250 -4.42 4.62 23.16
C GLY A 250 -2.95 4.89 22.83
N SER A 251 -2.52 4.73 21.57
CA SER A 251 -1.13 4.95 21.19
C SER A 251 -0.98 5.13 19.69
N ALA A 252 -0.94 6.13 19.07
CA ALA A 252 -0.84 6.43 17.66
C ALA A 252 -2.06 7.19 17.15
N GLU A 253 -1.97 8.50 17.34
CA GLU A 253 -3.01 9.42 16.90
C GLU A 253 -3.16 9.46 15.39
N SER A 254 -2.07 9.25 14.65
CA SER A 254 -2.02 9.11 13.19
C SER A 254 -1.42 7.77 12.78
N HIS A 255 -2.01 7.09 11.78
CA HIS A 255 -1.55 5.76 11.39
C HIS A 255 -1.95 5.38 9.96
N GLY A 256 -1.20 5.83 8.99
CA GLY A 256 -1.37 5.56 7.57
C GLY A 256 -0.94 6.73 6.71
N LEU A 257 0.00 6.51 5.81
CA LEU A 257 0.52 7.49 4.85
C LEU A 257 0.66 6.84 3.48
N ALA A 258 0.33 7.58 2.43
CA ALA A 258 0.61 7.18 1.07
C ALA A 258 0.84 8.39 0.16
N VAL A 259 1.78 8.28 -0.78
CA VAL A 259 2.06 9.27 -1.83
C VAL A 259 1.48 8.75 -3.14
N THR A 260 0.80 9.61 -3.89
CA THR A 260 0.29 9.26 -5.22
C THR A 260 1.42 8.96 -6.20
N ALA A 261 1.18 8.10 -7.19
CA ALA A 261 2.20 7.67 -8.15
C ALA A 261 2.81 8.85 -8.93
N ASP A 262 2.02 9.90 -9.18
CA ASP A 262 2.45 11.15 -9.84
C ASP A 262 3.24 12.09 -8.90
N GLN A 263 3.45 11.71 -7.64
CA GLN A 263 4.18 12.49 -6.61
C GLN A 263 3.57 13.85 -6.27
N LYS A 264 2.26 14.06 -6.53
CA LYS A 264 1.61 15.36 -6.31
C LYS A 264 0.80 15.43 -5.02
N THR A 265 0.41 14.29 -4.44
CA THR A 265 -0.45 14.28 -3.25
C THR A 265 0.07 13.29 -2.22
N LEU A 266 0.14 13.75 -0.97
CA LEU A 266 0.31 12.93 0.22
C LEU A 266 -1.06 12.76 0.89
N VAL A 267 -1.48 11.51 1.09
CA VAL A 267 -2.66 11.15 1.87
C VAL A 267 -2.23 10.73 3.26
N VAL A 268 -2.89 11.29 4.28
CA VAL A 268 -2.57 11.10 5.70
C VAL A 268 -3.80 10.63 6.44
N CYS A 269 -3.70 9.49 7.13
CA CYS A 269 -4.76 8.95 7.98
C CYS A 269 -4.56 9.40 9.43
N SER A 270 -5.57 10.05 10.00
CA SER A 270 -5.67 10.35 11.43
C SER A 270 -6.68 9.40 12.09
N ARG A 271 -6.20 8.61 13.03
CA ARG A 271 -7.06 7.79 13.89
C ARG A 271 -7.84 8.65 14.86
N LEU A 272 -7.16 9.62 15.48
CA LEU A 272 -7.74 10.53 16.45
C LEU A 272 -8.91 11.32 15.87
N ASN A 273 -8.75 11.85 14.65
CA ASN A 273 -9.78 12.65 13.98
C ASN A 273 -10.75 11.80 13.17
N ASN A 274 -10.48 10.51 13.00
CA ASN A 274 -11.21 9.60 12.12
C ASN A 274 -11.39 10.19 10.71
N ALA A 275 -10.26 10.54 10.08
CA ALA A 275 -10.26 11.27 8.84
C ALA A 275 -9.04 10.94 7.98
N LEU A 276 -9.20 11.07 6.66
CA LEU A 276 -8.10 11.22 5.72
C LEU A 276 -7.92 12.70 5.37
N TYR A 277 -6.68 13.13 5.33
CA TYR A 277 -6.25 14.45 4.87
C TYR A 277 -5.42 14.30 3.61
N SER A 278 -5.53 15.26 2.69
CA SER A 278 -4.67 15.34 1.52
C SER A 278 -3.85 16.62 1.53
N TYR A 279 -2.59 16.49 1.13
CA TYR A 279 -1.62 17.60 1.05
C TYR A 279 -0.98 17.61 -0.33
N ALA A 280 -0.86 18.80 -0.92
CA ALA A 280 -0.10 18.98 -2.16
C ALA A 280 1.40 18.78 -1.92
N LEU A 281 2.08 18.07 -2.81
CA LEU A 281 3.52 17.92 -2.80
C LEU A 281 4.16 18.79 -3.90
N PRO A 282 5.31 19.37 -3.64
CA PRO A 282 6.14 19.24 -2.45
C PRO A 282 5.79 20.21 -1.30
N ASP A 283 4.90 21.16 -1.53
CA ASP A 283 4.70 22.34 -0.66
C ASP A 283 3.96 22.06 0.63
N LEU A 284 3.39 20.86 0.79
CA LEU A 284 2.61 20.41 1.94
C LEU A 284 1.39 21.31 2.23
N LYS A 285 0.81 21.93 1.19
CA LYS A 285 -0.41 22.71 1.33
C LYS A 285 -1.61 21.78 1.51
N PRO A 286 -2.45 21.99 2.54
CA PRO A 286 -3.69 21.20 2.69
C PRO A 286 -4.59 21.36 1.45
N GLN A 287 -5.13 20.24 0.95
CA GLN A 287 -6.03 20.20 -0.19
C GLN A 287 -7.46 19.82 0.20
N GLY A 288 -7.62 18.92 1.19
CA GLY A 288 -8.94 18.48 1.59
C GLY A 288 -8.93 17.51 2.77
N THR A 289 -10.14 17.24 3.28
CA THR A 289 -10.38 16.34 4.41
C THR A 289 -11.60 15.48 4.14
N ALA A 290 -11.46 14.16 4.28
CA ALA A 290 -12.56 13.20 4.27
C ALA A 290 -12.75 12.67 5.70
N TYR A 291 -13.83 13.07 6.37
CA TYR A 291 -14.23 12.47 7.63
C TYR A 291 -14.92 11.14 7.38
N LEU A 292 -14.50 10.11 8.10
CA LEU A 292 -14.90 8.74 7.84
C LEU A 292 -16.15 8.34 8.64
N SER A 293 -16.93 7.42 8.08
CA SER A 293 -18.18 6.94 8.68
C SER A 293 -17.96 5.86 9.75
N SER A 294 -16.78 5.24 9.80
CA SER A 294 -16.41 4.22 10.79
C SER A 294 -15.54 4.82 11.90
N LYS A 295 -15.12 4.03 12.87
CA LYS A 295 -14.43 4.52 14.08
C LYS A 295 -12.93 4.27 14.08
N GLY A 296 -12.35 3.96 12.96
CA GLY A 296 -10.93 3.72 12.84
C GLY A 296 -10.41 4.03 11.46
N CYS A 297 -9.15 4.41 11.39
CA CYS A 297 -8.42 4.60 10.15
C CYS A 297 -6.98 4.24 10.49
N ALA A 298 -6.46 3.18 9.93
CA ALA A 298 -5.10 2.78 10.27
C ALA A 298 -4.30 2.64 9.00
N TRP A 299 -4.23 1.92 8.16
CA TRP A 299 -3.38 1.79 6.99
C TRP A 299 -4.05 2.38 5.76
N VAL A 300 -3.29 2.89 4.83
CA VAL A 300 -3.82 3.42 3.58
C VAL A 300 -2.96 3.00 2.39
N THR A 301 -3.62 2.57 1.31
CA THR A 301 -3.02 2.38 0.00
C THR A 301 -3.84 3.11 -1.06
N LEU A 302 -3.23 3.40 -2.22
CA LEU A 302 -3.85 4.18 -3.28
C LEU A 302 -3.96 3.35 -4.56
N THR A 303 -4.98 3.62 -5.37
CA THR A 303 -5.01 3.12 -6.75
C THR A 303 -3.88 3.73 -7.58
N PRO A 304 -3.38 3.04 -8.63
CA PRO A 304 -2.27 3.53 -9.44
C PRO A 304 -2.53 4.89 -10.11
N ASP A 305 -3.79 5.20 -10.41
CA ASP A 305 -4.22 6.49 -10.96
C ASP A 305 -4.31 7.62 -9.93
N GLY A 306 -4.05 7.31 -8.64
CA GLY A 306 -4.11 8.26 -7.53
C GLY A 306 -5.51 8.78 -7.18
N LYS A 307 -6.58 8.18 -7.73
CA LYS A 307 -7.95 8.69 -7.52
C LYS A 307 -8.66 8.11 -6.33
N ARG A 308 -8.26 6.94 -5.84
CA ARG A 308 -8.91 6.27 -4.71
C ARG A 308 -7.90 5.91 -3.63
N ALA A 309 -8.28 6.18 -2.38
CA ALA A 309 -7.59 5.69 -1.20
C ALA A 309 -8.41 4.58 -0.55
N TYR A 310 -7.75 3.50 -0.20
CA TYR A 310 -8.31 2.38 0.56
C TYR A 310 -7.71 2.42 1.96
N ALA A 311 -8.53 2.67 2.97
CA ALA A 311 -8.10 2.78 4.36
C ALA A 311 -8.66 1.64 5.19
N ALA A 312 -7.78 0.89 5.87
CA ALA A 312 -8.19 -0.16 6.79
C ALA A 312 -8.78 0.44 8.07
N ASP A 313 -9.90 -0.09 8.52
CA ASP A 313 -10.51 0.24 9.81
C ASP A 313 -10.56 -0.99 10.72
N PRO A 314 -9.60 -1.14 11.64
CA PRO A 314 -9.53 -2.29 12.54
C PRO A 314 -10.65 -2.35 13.57
N VAL A 315 -11.35 -1.24 13.82
CA VAL A 315 -12.48 -1.18 14.75
C VAL A 315 -13.78 -1.60 14.08
N GLY A 316 -13.99 -1.11 12.85
CA GLY A 316 -15.19 -1.39 12.06
C GLY A 316 -15.14 -2.70 11.26
N ASN A 317 -13.98 -3.38 11.18
CA ASN A 317 -13.75 -4.56 10.34
C ASN A 317 -14.11 -4.32 8.88
N VAL A 318 -13.70 -3.15 8.37
CA VAL A 318 -13.97 -2.71 7.00
C VAL A 318 -12.73 -2.10 6.36
N THR A 319 -12.72 -2.07 5.05
CA THR A 319 -11.87 -1.18 4.26
C THR A 319 -12.73 -0.05 3.73
N LEU A 320 -12.40 1.19 4.07
CA LEU A 320 -13.09 2.40 3.62
C LEU A 320 -12.46 2.89 2.32
N VAL A 321 -13.28 3.38 1.41
CA VAL A 321 -12.82 3.90 0.11
C VAL A 321 -13.11 5.38 0.05
N VAL A 322 -12.07 6.18 -0.18
CA VAL A 322 -12.18 7.64 -0.33
C VAL A 322 -11.78 8.05 -1.74
N ASP A 323 -12.63 8.83 -2.37
CA ASP A 323 -12.32 9.51 -3.63
C ASP A 323 -11.43 10.72 -3.33
N ILE A 324 -10.19 10.68 -3.78
CA ILE A 324 -9.17 11.70 -3.43
C ILE A 324 -9.49 13.07 -4.04
N PRO A 325 -9.90 13.20 -5.32
CA PRO A 325 -10.23 14.50 -5.90
C PRO A 325 -11.34 15.24 -5.15
N THR A 326 -12.32 14.55 -4.60
CA THR A 326 -13.46 15.17 -3.88
C THR A 326 -13.34 15.07 -2.37
N MET A 327 -12.39 14.30 -1.85
CA MET A 327 -12.23 13.95 -0.44
C MET A 327 -13.55 13.50 0.20
N LYS A 328 -14.23 12.56 -0.48
CA LYS A 328 -15.47 11.95 0.02
C LYS A 328 -15.31 10.45 0.17
N GLU A 329 -15.81 9.90 1.28
CA GLU A 329 -15.98 8.45 1.41
C GLU A 329 -17.05 7.99 0.40
N VAL A 330 -16.71 7.00 -0.43
CA VAL A 330 -17.56 6.51 -1.52
C VAL A 330 -17.98 5.05 -1.38
N ALA A 331 -17.27 4.29 -0.55
CA ALA A 331 -17.63 2.90 -0.26
C ALA A 331 -17.09 2.45 1.09
N ARG A 332 -17.74 1.40 1.62
CA ARG A 332 -17.36 0.68 2.83
C ARG A 332 -17.44 -0.81 2.54
N ILE A 333 -16.32 -1.49 2.62
CA ILE A 333 -16.17 -2.88 2.19
C ILE A 333 -15.98 -3.73 3.44
N PRO A 334 -16.91 -4.60 3.82
CA PRO A 334 -16.69 -5.57 4.89
C PRO A 334 -15.51 -6.48 4.56
N VAL A 335 -14.61 -6.65 5.54
CA VAL A 335 -13.45 -7.53 5.46
C VAL A 335 -13.34 -8.39 6.73
N GLY A 336 -12.24 -9.11 6.92
CA GLY A 336 -11.99 -9.87 8.13
C GLY A 336 -11.79 -9.00 9.37
N GLN A 337 -11.63 -9.65 10.50
CA GLN A 337 -11.48 -8.95 11.79
C GLN A 337 -10.10 -8.31 11.91
N VAL A 338 -10.09 -7.11 12.49
CA VAL A 338 -8.89 -6.30 12.76
C VAL A 338 -8.04 -6.12 11.50
N PRO A 339 -8.60 -5.54 10.41
CA PRO A 339 -7.83 -5.28 9.20
C PRO A 339 -6.60 -4.43 9.52
N LYS A 340 -5.48 -4.84 8.96
CA LYS A 340 -4.16 -4.23 9.12
C LYS A 340 -3.68 -3.62 7.80
N ARG A 341 -2.46 -3.93 7.38
CA ARG A 341 -1.89 -3.35 6.18
C ARG A 341 -2.70 -3.74 4.94
N ASN A 342 -2.87 -2.78 4.07
CA ASN A 342 -3.35 -3.00 2.73
C ASN A 342 -2.25 -2.66 1.70
N HIS A 343 -2.36 -3.26 0.52
CA HIS A 343 -1.39 -3.08 -0.55
C HIS A 343 -2.10 -3.11 -1.91
N THR A 344 -1.72 -2.22 -2.80
CA THR A 344 -2.22 -2.20 -4.17
C THR A 344 -1.32 -3.06 -5.05
N MET A 345 -1.86 -4.14 -5.56
CA MET A 345 -1.22 -5.04 -6.52
C MET A 345 -1.71 -4.70 -7.93
N VAL A 346 -0.77 -4.63 -8.86
CA VAL A 346 -1.06 -4.49 -10.30
C VAL A 346 -0.57 -5.75 -10.99
N VAL A 347 -1.50 -6.48 -11.60
CA VAL A 347 -1.19 -7.63 -12.44
C VAL A 347 -1.19 -7.16 -13.88
N ALA A 348 -0.03 -7.16 -14.51
CA ALA A 348 0.09 -6.78 -15.91
C ALA A 348 -0.78 -7.68 -16.80
N ALA A 349 -1.52 -7.07 -17.72
CA ALA A 349 -2.23 -7.84 -18.72
C ALA A 349 -1.26 -8.70 -19.53
N ALA A 350 -1.64 -9.94 -19.80
CA ALA A 350 -0.88 -10.78 -20.71
C ALA A 350 -0.79 -10.08 -22.07
N ARG A 351 0.40 -9.55 -22.40
CA ARG A 351 0.64 -8.99 -23.74
C ARG A 351 0.46 -10.12 -24.74
N ALA A 352 -0.49 -9.95 -25.66
CA ALA A 352 -0.61 -10.87 -26.80
C ALA A 352 0.77 -10.94 -27.46
N GLY A 353 1.40 -12.12 -27.38
CA GLY A 353 2.75 -12.31 -27.88
C GLY A 353 2.81 -11.96 -29.36
N THR A 354 3.68 -11.05 -29.70
CA THR A 354 4.22 -10.96 -31.07
C THR A 354 4.98 -12.27 -31.31
N ARG A 355 4.33 -13.19 -32.03
CA ARG A 355 4.99 -14.36 -32.64
C ARG A 355 5.84 -13.90 -33.81
#